data_7abb365870e2c10d230f3140154c2009
#
_entry.id   7abb365870e2c10d230f3140154c2009
#
_cell.length_a   1.000
_cell.length_b   1.000
_cell.length_c   1.000
_cell.angle_alpha   90.00
_cell.angle_beta   90.00
_cell.angle_gamma   90.00
#
_symmetry.space_group_name_H-M   'P 1'
#
loop_
_entity.id
_entity.type
_entity.pdbx_description
1 polymer ?
#
loop_
_entity_poly.entity_id
_entity_poly.type
_entity_poly.pdbx_seq_one_letter_code
_entity_poly.pdbx_strand_id
1 'polypeptide(L)' 'MKKKGDKAMEEIYLACYEREVLAAFRNIEDAIDYIIDDVSECGDIDDDFTEEELAAELRDTHTLYGLWFIQEVSLLN' A
#
# COMPACT_ATOMS: atom_id res chain seq x y z
N MET A 1 15.31 6.31 25.13
CA MET A 1 15.13 6.51 24.81
C MET A 1 15.33 6.33 24.16
N LYS A 2 15.47 6.29 24.00
CA LYS A 2 15.47 6.29 23.42
C LYS A 2 15.58 6.37 22.80
N LYS A 3 15.68 6.30 22.55
CA LYS A 3 15.54 6.50 22.01
C LYS A 3 15.71 7.00 21.39
N LYS A 4 16.07 7.54 21.18
CA LYS A 4 16.20 8.16 20.58
C LYS A 4 16.44 8.31 19.23
N GLY A 5 17.42 8.31 18.52
CA GLY A 5 17.74 8.21 17.11
C GLY A 5 16.73 7.48 16.29
N ASP A 6 16.08 6.59 16.86
CA ASP A 6 15.05 5.81 16.20
C ASP A 6 13.89 6.67 15.70
N LYS A 7 13.84 7.89 16.14
CA LYS A 7 12.81 8.80 15.64
C LYS A 7 13.20 9.52 14.39
N ALA A 8 14.39 9.29 13.93
CA ALA A 8 14.88 10.02 12.78
C ALA A 8 14.12 9.69 11.50
N MET A 9 13.53 8.52 11.43
CA MET A 9 12.85 8.11 10.21
C MET A 9 11.47 7.53 10.53
N GLU A 10 10.52 7.97 9.74
CA GLU A 10 9.17 7.45 9.77
C GLU A 10 8.82 7.02 8.36
N GLU A 11 8.20 5.87 8.23
CA GLU A 11 7.83 5.38 6.92
C GLU A 11 6.34 5.59 6.68
N ILE A 12 6.02 6.11 5.52
CA ILE A 12 4.65 6.33 5.10
C ILE A 12 4.43 5.52 3.83
N TYR A 13 3.30 4.88 3.74
CA TYR A 13 2.94 4.07 2.57
C TYR A 13 1.80 4.75 1.85
N LEU A 14 2.04 5.14 0.60
CA LEU A 14 1.06 5.83 -0.21
C LEU A 14 0.36 4.83 -1.11
N ALA A 15 -0.96 4.76 -0.96
CA ALA A 15 -1.77 3.94 -1.87
C ALA A 15 -2.09 4.79 -3.08
N CYS A 16 -1.68 4.32 -4.25
CA CYS A 16 -1.78 5.09 -5.48
C CYS A 16 -2.53 4.32 -6.57
N TYR A 17 -3.20 5.05 -7.42
CA TYR A 17 -3.81 4.50 -8.62
C TYR A 17 -3.35 5.34 -9.80
N GLU A 18 -2.65 4.70 -10.74
CA GLU A 18 -2.02 5.37 -11.87
C GLU A 18 -1.08 6.45 -11.36
N ARG A 19 -1.47 7.72 -11.47
CA ARG A 19 -0.62 8.83 -11.05
C ARG A 19 -1.17 9.56 -9.84
N GLU A 20 -2.24 9.04 -9.27
CA GLU A 20 -2.91 9.70 -8.17
C GLU A 20 -2.61 9.03 -6.85
N VAL A 21 -2.31 9.83 -5.84
CA VAL A 21 -2.20 9.33 -4.49
C VAL A 21 -3.60 9.34 -3.88
N LEU A 22 -4.08 8.16 -3.52
CA LEU A 22 -5.43 8.01 -2.97
C LEU A 22 -5.45 8.22 -1.47
N ALA A 23 -4.45 7.71 -0.78
CA ALA A 23 -4.39 7.79 0.68
C ALA A 23 -2.98 7.50 1.16
N ALA A 24 -2.70 7.87 2.40
CA ALA A 24 -1.41 7.64 3.02
C ALA A 24 -1.62 6.91 4.34
N PHE A 25 -0.73 5.96 4.64
CA PHE A 25 -0.84 5.12 5.81
C PHE A 25 0.52 4.96 6.48
N ARG A 26 0.50 4.67 7.77
CA ARG A 26 1.73 4.46 8.51
C ARG A 26 2.23 3.03 8.48
N ASN A 27 1.39 2.12 8.02
CA ASN A 27 1.85 0.74 7.84
C ASN A 27 1.32 0.20 6.52
N ILE A 28 2.05 -0.78 6.00
CA ILE A 28 1.77 -1.30 4.67
C ILE A 28 0.47 -2.09 4.64
N GLU A 29 0.09 -2.73 5.73
CA GLU A 29 -1.13 -3.53 5.75
C GLU A 29 -2.36 -2.66 5.54
N ASP A 30 -2.37 -1.47 6.11
CA ASP A 30 -3.48 -0.55 5.92
C ASP A 30 -3.56 -0.09 4.46
N ALA A 31 -2.40 0.16 3.85
CA ALA A 31 -2.37 0.56 2.45
C ALA A 31 -2.87 -0.57 1.55
N ILE A 32 -2.48 -1.80 1.86
CA ILE A 32 -2.93 -2.97 1.12
C ILE A 32 -4.44 -3.12 1.22
N ASP A 33 -4.97 -3.02 2.43
CA ASP A 33 -6.41 -3.13 2.66
C ASP A 33 -7.18 -2.07 1.88
N TYR A 34 -6.66 -0.87 1.85
CA TYR A 34 -7.29 0.22 1.12
C TYR A 34 -7.35 -0.10 -0.38
N ILE A 35 -6.24 -0.58 -0.93
CA ILE A 35 -6.19 -0.88 -2.36
C ILE A 35 -7.11 -2.05 -2.70
N ILE A 36 -7.10 -3.09 -1.88
CA ILE A 36 -7.99 -4.24 -2.11
C ILE A 36 -9.45 -3.80 -2.11
N ASP A 37 -9.79 -2.92 -1.19
CA ASP A 37 -11.15 -2.40 -1.09
C ASP A 37 -11.52 -1.61 -2.35
N ASP A 38 -10.59 -0.79 -2.81
CA ASP A 38 -10.80 0.01 -4.01
C ASP A 38 -10.97 -0.86 -5.26
N VAL A 39 -10.11 -1.86 -5.39
CA VAL A 39 -10.19 -2.81 -6.51
C VAL A 39 -11.53 -3.55 -6.48
N SER A 40 -11.94 -3.94 -5.29
CA SER A 40 -13.19 -4.66 -5.08
C SER A 40 -14.38 -3.81 -5.53
N GLU A 41 -14.37 -2.54 -5.19
CA GLU A 41 -15.45 -1.63 -5.56
C GLU A 41 -15.48 -1.36 -7.05
N CYS A 42 -14.33 -1.35 -7.68
CA CYS A 42 -14.25 -1.16 -9.13
C CYS A 42 -14.68 -2.40 -9.91
N GLY A 43 -14.78 -3.54 -9.23
CA GLY A 43 -15.15 -4.79 -9.87
C GLY A 43 -14.04 -5.38 -10.73
N ASP A 44 -12.81 -4.97 -10.48
CA ASP A 44 -11.66 -5.41 -11.26
C ASP A 44 -11.00 -6.66 -10.73
N ILE A 45 -11.55 -7.25 -9.66
CA ILE A 45 -10.99 -8.48 -9.14
C ILE A 45 -11.37 -9.63 -10.06
N ASP A 46 -10.36 -10.30 -10.58
CA ASP A 46 -10.54 -11.46 -11.41
C ASP A 46 -11.06 -12.62 -10.56
N ASP A 47 -11.98 -13.39 -11.10
CA ASP A 47 -12.52 -14.55 -10.39
C ASP A 47 -11.45 -15.56 -10.01
N ASP A 48 -10.34 -15.54 -10.71
CA ASP A 48 -9.24 -16.46 -10.46
C ASP A 48 -8.37 -16.06 -9.26
N PHE A 49 -8.60 -14.87 -8.70
CA PHE A 49 -7.79 -14.36 -7.59
C PHE A 49 -8.65 -14.07 -6.39
N THR A 50 -8.13 -14.41 -5.22
CA THR A 50 -8.76 -14.06 -3.96
C THR A 50 -8.15 -12.76 -3.45
N GLU A 51 -8.83 -12.11 -2.51
CA GLU A 51 -8.28 -10.91 -1.89
C GLU A 51 -6.95 -11.21 -1.20
N GLU A 52 -6.81 -12.40 -0.66
CA GLU A 52 -5.54 -12.80 -0.03
C GLU A 52 -4.41 -12.84 -1.02
N GLU A 53 -4.68 -13.34 -2.21
CA GLU A 53 -3.65 -13.41 -3.25
C GLU A 53 -3.25 -12.02 -3.72
N LEU A 54 -4.23 -11.14 -3.87
CA LEU A 54 -3.96 -9.77 -4.27
C LEU A 54 -3.16 -9.05 -3.19
N ALA A 55 -3.51 -9.27 -1.93
CA ALA A 55 -2.77 -8.67 -0.83
C ALA A 55 -1.34 -9.17 -0.79
N ALA A 56 -1.14 -10.46 -1.04
CA ALA A 56 0.19 -11.04 -1.05
C ALA A 56 1.03 -10.42 -2.18
N GLU A 57 0.44 -10.21 -3.33
CA GLU A 57 1.15 -9.60 -4.44
C GLU A 57 1.54 -8.16 -4.12
N LEU A 58 0.63 -7.40 -3.54
CA LEU A 58 0.94 -6.03 -3.14
C LEU A 58 2.05 -5.98 -2.11
N ARG A 59 2.04 -6.93 -1.18
CA ARG A 59 3.07 -6.99 -0.14
C ARG A 59 4.42 -7.33 -0.75
N ASP A 60 4.43 -8.17 -1.76
CA ASP A 60 5.66 -8.65 -2.38
C ASP A 60 6.20 -7.66 -3.41
N THR A 61 5.35 -7.17 -4.30
CA THR A 61 5.79 -6.34 -5.43
C THR A 61 5.40 -4.87 -5.30
N HIS A 62 4.53 -4.55 -4.37
CA HIS A 62 3.99 -3.19 -4.18
C HIS A 62 3.16 -2.71 -5.37
N THR A 63 2.78 -3.61 -6.26
CA THR A 63 1.97 -3.25 -7.43
C THR A 63 0.83 -4.25 -7.61
N LEU A 64 -0.21 -3.81 -8.32
CA LEU A 64 -1.34 -4.67 -8.62
C LEU A 64 -1.90 -4.27 -9.98
N TYR A 65 -1.97 -5.22 -10.90
CA TYR A 65 -2.48 -5.02 -12.26
C TYR A 65 -1.74 -3.92 -13.04
N GLY A 66 -0.62 -3.43 -12.53
CA GLY A 66 0.08 -2.33 -13.15
C GLY A 66 -0.62 -0.99 -13.00
N LEU A 67 -1.71 -0.93 -12.25
CA LEU A 67 -2.51 0.28 -12.05
C LEU A 67 -2.42 0.80 -10.63
N TRP A 68 -2.58 -0.09 -9.65
CA TRP A 68 -2.46 0.28 -8.24
C TRP A 68 -1.05 -0.02 -7.77
N PHE A 69 -0.52 0.84 -6.93
CA PHE A 69 0.80 0.58 -6.36
C PHE A 69 0.91 1.27 -5.00
N ILE A 70 1.89 0.78 -4.23
CA ILE A 70 2.21 1.35 -2.92
C ILE A 70 3.59 1.96 -3.02
N GLN A 71 3.66 3.24 -2.72
CA GLN A 71 4.93 3.94 -2.71
C GLN A 71 5.38 4.12 -1.26
N GLU A 72 6.57 3.67 -0.96
CA GLU A 72 7.14 3.81 0.37
C GLU A 72 7.94 5.11 0.42
N VAL A 73 7.62 5.93 1.40
CA VAL A 73 8.29 7.21 1.58
C VAL A 73 8.85 7.27 2.99
N SER A 74 10.12 7.59 3.11
CA SER A 74 10.76 7.75 4.41
C SER A 74 10.81 9.22 4.76
N LEU A 75 10.33 9.53 5.95
CA LEU A 75 10.35 10.90 6.45
C LEU A 75 11.43 11.02 7.51
N LEU A 76 12.22 12.08 7.38
CA LEU A 76 13.25 12.39 8.36
C LEU A 76 12.72 13.48 9.29
N ASN A 77 12.83 13.23 10.57
CA ASN A 77 12.42 14.22 11.57
C ASN A 77 13.58 15.01 12.08
#